data_5f369c638b495681fb9e6e935b2ead92
#
_entry.id   5f369c638b495681fb9e6e935b2ead92
#
_cell.length_a   1.000
_cell.length_b   1.000
_cell.length_c   1.000
_cell.angle_alpha   90.00
_cell.angle_beta   90.00
_cell.angle_gamma   90.00
#
_symmetry.space_group_name_H-M   'P 1'
#
loop_
_entity.id
_entity.type
_entity.pdbx_description
1 polymer ?
#
loop_
_entity_poly.entity_id
_entity_poly.type
_entity_poly.pdbx_seq_one_letter_code
_entity_poly.pdbx_strand_id
1 'polypeptide(L)'
;MADFRKEIEKRRTFAIISHPDAGKTTLTEKFLLYGGAINLAGSVKGKATARHAVSDWMEIEKERGISVTSSVLQFNYGGYCINILDTPGHQDFSEDTYRTLMAADSAVMVIDGSKGVEAQTRKLFKVCVMRHIPIFTFINKMDRDANDTFDLLDEIEKELGIATCPVNWPIGSGKNFKGVYDRNTKKVMLFSDTLKGT
;
A
#
# COMPACT_ATOMS: atom_id res chain seq x y z
N MET A 1 -2.74 14.94 -35.48
CA MET A 1 -2.76 15.12 -34.02
C MET A 1 -2.66 13.75 -33.39
N ALA A 2 -1.69 13.54 -32.51
CA ALA A 2 -1.59 12.29 -31.80
C ALA A 2 -2.85 12.10 -30.92
N ASP A 3 -3.42 10.89 -30.93
CA ASP A 3 -4.62 10.57 -30.17
C ASP A 3 -4.24 10.39 -28.68
N PHE A 4 -4.09 11.53 -27.99
CA PHE A 4 -3.75 11.57 -26.57
C PHE A 4 -4.80 10.86 -25.68
N ARG A 5 -6.03 10.68 -26.19
CA ARG A 5 -7.10 10.02 -25.45
C ARG A 5 -6.72 8.58 -25.11
N LYS A 6 -6.17 7.82 -26.06
CA LYS A 6 -5.72 6.45 -25.82
C LYS A 6 -4.57 6.35 -24.81
N GLU A 7 -3.68 7.34 -24.80
CA GLU A 7 -2.60 7.40 -23.82
C GLU A 7 -3.12 7.73 -22.42
N ILE A 8 -4.08 8.63 -22.29
CA ILE A 8 -4.73 8.97 -21.02
C ILE A 8 -5.50 7.75 -20.48
N GLU A 9 -6.25 7.05 -21.33
CA GLU A 9 -7.04 5.87 -20.96
C GLU A 9 -6.19 4.69 -20.46
N LYS A 10 -4.91 4.63 -20.84
CA LYS A 10 -3.98 3.61 -20.37
C LYS A 10 -3.34 3.93 -19.03
N ARG A 11 -3.37 5.19 -18.57
CA ARG A 11 -2.72 5.57 -17.31
C ARG A 11 -3.60 5.29 -16.12
N ARG A 12 -2.97 4.81 -15.05
CA ARG A 12 -3.58 4.57 -13.74
C ARG A 12 -2.66 5.13 -12.69
N THR A 13 -3.11 6.15 -11.99
CA THR A 13 -2.31 6.83 -10.98
C THR A 13 -2.96 6.67 -9.62
N PHE A 14 -2.27 6.06 -8.68
CA PHE A 14 -2.77 5.94 -7.32
C PHE A 14 -1.70 6.30 -6.29
N ALA A 15 -2.15 6.83 -5.17
CA ALA A 15 -1.31 7.11 -4.01
C ALA A 15 -1.38 5.96 -3.01
N ILE A 16 -0.30 5.73 -2.27
CA ILE A 16 -0.32 4.81 -1.13
C ILE A 16 -0.28 5.62 0.15
N ILE A 17 -1.31 5.49 0.97
CA ILE A 17 -1.46 6.18 2.25
C ILE A 17 -1.43 5.19 3.41
N SER A 18 -0.73 5.54 4.48
CA SER A 18 -0.65 4.68 5.67
C SER A 18 -0.12 5.43 6.88
N HIS A 19 -0.28 4.83 8.04
CA HIS A 19 0.56 5.16 9.21
C HIS A 19 2.01 4.69 8.97
N PRO A 20 3.04 5.34 9.56
CA PRO A 20 4.40 4.81 9.57
C PRO A 20 4.44 3.35 10.03
N ASP A 21 5.33 2.57 9.45
CA ASP A 21 5.50 1.14 9.74
C ASP A 21 4.33 0.20 9.37
N ALA A 22 3.22 0.68 8.79
CA ALA A 22 2.14 -0.19 8.32
C ALA A 22 2.55 -1.10 7.14
N GLY A 23 3.71 -0.83 6.52
CA GLY A 23 4.29 -1.62 5.44
C GLY A 23 4.12 -1.01 4.05
N LYS A 24 3.93 0.31 3.98
CA LYS A 24 3.80 1.06 2.72
C LYS A 24 4.96 0.76 1.76
N THR A 25 6.20 1.00 2.18
CA THR A 25 7.39 0.79 1.35
C THR A 25 7.52 -0.67 0.89
N THR A 26 7.22 -1.62 1.78
CA THR A 26 7.23 -3.06 1.43
C THR A 26 6.19 -3.37 0.36
N LEU A 27 4.99 -2.80 0.46
CA LEU A 27 3.92 -2.99 -0.54
C LEU A 27 4.31 -2.37 -1.88
N THR A 28 4.87 -1.16 -1.86
CA THR A 28 5.38 -0.46 -3.06
C THR A 28 6.44 -1.31 -3.78
N GLU A 29 7.40 -1.86 -3.04
CA GLU A 29 8.43 -2.76 -3.58
C GLU A 29 7.82 -4.02 -4.22
N LYS A 30 6.78 -4.58 -3.61
CA LYS A 30 6.07 -5.74 -4.17
C LYS A 30 5.32 -5.39 -5.45
N PHE A 31 4.70 -4.22 -5.55
CA PHE A 31 4.10 -3.77 -6.80
C PHE A 31 5.15 -3.65 -7.93
N LEU A 32 6.31 -3.07 -7.62
CA LEU A 32 7.40 -2.95 -8.59
C LEU A 32 7.96 -4.31 -9.00
N LEU A 33 8.10 -5.24 -8.05
CA LEU A 33 8.56 -6.60 -8.31
C LEU A 33 7.59 -7.37 -9.21
N TYR A 34 6.30 -7.40 -8.87
CA TYR A 34 5.28 -8.08 -9.66
C TYR A 34 4.99 -7.38 -11.00
N GLY A 35 5.21 -6.08 -11.06
CA GLY A 35 5.19 -5.31 -12.30
C GLY A 35 6.42 -5.50 -13.19
N GLY A 36 7.43 -6.26 -12.73
CA GLY A 36 8.67 -6.49 -13.47
C GLY A 36 9.60 -5.28 -13.58
N ALA A 37 9.35 -4.23 -12.78
CA ALA A 37 10.18 -3.02 -12.77
C ALA A 37 11.48 -3.22 -11.99
N ILE A 38 11.50 -4.15 -11.03
CA ILE A 38 12.69 -4.55 -10.28
C ILE A 38 12.77 -6.07 -10.20
N ASN A 39 14.00 -6.61 -10.07
CA ASN A 39 14.24 -8.04 -10.02
C ASN A 39 14.21 -8.61 -8.59
N LEU A 40 14.40 -7.77 -7.57
CA LEU A 40 14.42 -8.16 -6.16
C LEU A 40 13.86 -7.02 -5.32
N ALA A 41 12.90 -7.32 -4.45
CA ALA A 41 12.41 -6.38 -3.43
C ALA A 41 13.42 -6.28 -2.27
N GLY A 42 13.64 -5.07 -1.77
CA GLY A 42 14.44 -4.81 -0.57
C GLY A 42 13.65 -5.02 0.72
N SER A 43 14.32 -4.95 1.86
CA SER A 43 13.70 -4.93 3.18
C SER A 43 14.03 -3.62 3.89
N VAL A 44 13.03 -2.95 4.43
CA VAL A 44 13.18 -1.68 5.16
C VAL A 44 13.87 -1.89 6.52
N LYS A 45 13.69 -3.08 7.11
CA LYS A 45 14.30 -3.44 8.40
C LYS A 45 15.34 -4.53 8.18
N GLY A 46 16.59 -4.14 7.96
CA GLY A 46 17.71 -5.07 7.82
C GLY A 46 18.98 -4.53 8.47
N LYS A 47 19.80 -5.44 9.04
CA LYS A 47 21.16 -5.14 9.47
C LYS A 47 21.94 -4.56 8.29
N ALA A 48 23.02 -3.80 8.56
CA ALA A 48 23.84 -3.02 7.62
C ALA A 48 24.25 -3.68 6.28
N THR A 49 23.94 -4.96 6.06
CA THR A 49 24.21 -5.72 4.84
C THR A 49 22.98 -5.98 3.96
N ALA A 50 21.78 -5.56 4.38
CA ALA A 50 20.55 -5.76 3.59
C ALA A 50 20.39 -4.66 2.54
N ARG A 51 19.95 -5.02 1.32
CA ARG A 51 19.57 -4.04 0.30
C ARG A 51 18.40 -3.19 0.80
N HIS A 52 18.56 -1.88 0.70
CA HIS A 52 17.48 -0.92 0.98
C HIS A 52 16.41 -0.99 -0.11
N ALA A 53 15.22 -0.53 0.23
CA ALA A 53 14.12 -0.42 -0.71
C ALA A 53 14.46 0.53 -1.87
N VAL A 54 13.98 0.23 -3.08
CA VAL A 54 14.26 1.06 -4.27
C VAL A 54 13.58 2.43 -4.16
N SER A 55 12.47 2.52 -3.43
CA SER A 55 11.78 3.78 -3.15
C SER A 55 12.56 4.70 -2.21
N ASP A 56 13.45 4.16 -1.38
CA ASP A 56 14.24 4.90 -0.38
C ASP A 56 15.63 5.25 -0.95
N TRP A 57 15.68 6.12 -1.92
CA TRP A 57 16.90 6.45 -2.68
C TRP A 57 17.72 7.61 -2.08
N MET A 58 17.16 8.41 -1.19
CA MET A 58 17.89 9.44 -0.46
C MET A 58 18.63 8.85 0.75
N GLU A 59 19.85 9.36 1.04
CA GLU A 59 20.65 8.89 2.18
C GLU A 59 19.90 8.99 3.52
N ILE A 60 19.16 10.09 3.72
CA ILE A 60 18.35 10.31 4.92
C ILE A 60 17.24 9.25 5.07
N GLU A 61 16.64 8.85 3.96
CA GLU A 61 15.61 7.80 3.95
C GLU A 61 16.20 6.44 4.28
N LYS A 62 17.40 6.15 3.75
CA LYS A 62 18.13 4.91 4.05
C LYS A 62 18.53 4.80 5.52
N GLU A 63 19.01 5.90 6.11
CA GLU A 63 19.41 5.93 7.52
C GLU A 63 18.23 5.78 8.47
N ARG A 64 17.10 6.42 8.16
CA ARG A 64 15.90 6.42 9.00
C ARG A 64 14.96 5.25 8.72
N GLY A 65 15.10 4.59 7.56
CA GLY A 65 14.22 3.51 7.11
C GLY A 65 12.78 3.99 6.83
N ILE A 66 12.61 5.25 6.44
CA ILE A 66 11.32 5.91 6.17
C ILE A 66 11.46 6.85 4.99
N SER A 67 10.43 6.90 4.13
CA SER A 67 10.38 7.86 3.03
C SER A 67 10.11 9.27 3.56
N VAL A 68 10.98 10.22 3.21
CA VAL A 68 10.89 11.63 3.63
C VAL A 68 10.30 12.52 2.53
N THR A 69 10.48 12.12 1.27
CA THR A 69 10.00 12.86 0.10
C THR A 69 8.99 12.05 -0.69
N SER A 70 8.08 12.76 -1.38
CA SER A 70 7.15 12.11 -2.32
C SER A 70 7.91 11.69 -3.58
N SER A 71 7.72 10.45 -4.02
CA SER A 71 8.29 9.92 -5.25
C SER A 71 7.21 9.37 -6.18
N VAL A 72 7.47 9.41 -7.49
CA VAL A 72 6.61 8.80 -8.50
C VAL A 72 7.32 7.59 -9.07
N LEU A 73 6.72 6.43 -8.91
CA LEU A 73 7.22 5.17 -9.43
C LEU A 73 6.32 4.70 -10.57
N GLN A 74 6.91 4.38 -11.72
CA GLN A 74 6.15 4.05 -12.92
C GLN A 74 6.57 2.68 -13.47
N PHE A 75 5.59 1.88 -13.89
CA PHE A 75 5.82 0.62 -14.61
C PHE A 75 4.61 0.26 -15.48
N ASN A 76 4.79 -0.69 -16.39
CA ASN A 76 3.70 -1.20 -17.23
C ASN A 76 3.19 -2.53 -16.69
N TYR A 77 1.87 -2.67 -16.56
CA TYR A 77 1.24 -3.91 -16.13
C TYR A 77 -0.13 -4.10 -16.79
N GLY A 78 -0.39 -5.29 -17.34
CA GLY A 78 -1.69 -5.60 -17.94
C GLY A 78 -2.12 -4.68 -19.09
N GLY A 79 -1.17 -4.08 -19.81
CA GLY A 79 -1.45 -3.12 -20.89
C GLY A 79 -1.67 -1.68 -20.41
N TYR A 80 -1.57 -1.42 -19.10
CA TYR A 80 -1.68 -0.10 -18.49
C TYR A 80 -0.32 0.44 -18.05
N CYS A 81 -0.19 1.77 -18.07
CA CYS A 81 0.91 2.49 -17.45
C CYS A 81 0.51 2.84 -16.01
N ILE A 82 1.11 2.18 -15.04
CA ILE A 82 0.82 2.35 -13.62
C ILE A 82 1.78 3.39 -13.04
N ASN A 83 1.22 4.39 -12.36
CA ASN A 83 1.98 5.37 -11.60
C ASN A 83 1.62 5.24 -10.13
N ILE A 84 2.60 4.96 -9.29
CA ILE A 84 2.46 4.95 -7.84
C ILE A 84 3.02 6.26 -7.30
N LEU A 85 2.19 7.00 -6.58
CA LEU A 85 2.61 8.18 -5.83
C LEU A 85 2.92 7.73 -4.41
N ASP A 86 4.20 7.63 -4.08
CA ASP A 86 4.64 7.27 -2.74
C ASP A 86 4.63 8.52 -1.86
N THR A 87 3.74 8.55 -0.86
CA THR A 87 3.63 9.67 0.07
C THR A 87 4.56 9.49 1.27
N PRO A 88 5.14 10.57 1.82
CA PRO A 88 5.93 10.48 3.04
C PRO A 88 5.13 9.84 4.18
N GLY A 89 5.73 8.86 4.88
CA GLY A 89 5.11 8.18 6.02
C GLY A 89 5.17 8.96 7.35
N HIS A 90 5.81 10.14 7.36
CA HIS A 90 6.03 10.91 8.59
C HIS A 90 4.76 11.56 9.15
N GLN A 91 4.77 11.79 10.48
CA GLN A 91 3.65 12.44 11.20
C GLN A 91 3.43 13.90 10.79
N ASP A 92 4.45 14.54 10.24
CA ASP A 92 4.34 15.90 9.74
C ASP A 92 3.58 15.88 8.42
N PHE A 93 2.32 16.30 8.53
CA PHE A 93 1.42 16.48 7.41
C PHE A 93 1.98 17.60 6.55
N SER A 94 2.92 17.26 5.67
CA SER A 94 3.54 18.24 4.81
C SER A 94 2.57 18.64 3.68
N GLU A 95 2.69 19.88 3.24
CA GLU A 95 2.02 20.38 2.03
C GLU A 95 2.27 19.45 0.84
N ASP A 96 3.43 18.77 0.81
CA ASP A 96 3.82 17.82 -0.23
C ASP A 96 2.92 16.58 -0.26
N THR A 97 2.52 16.03 0.89
CA THR A 97 1.57 14.91 0.95
C THR A 97 0.22 15.31 0.35
N TYR A 98 -0.26 16.50 0.69
CA TYR A 98 -1.51 17.03 0.16
C TYR A 98 -1.44 17.24 -1.35
N ARG A 99 -0.35 17.86 -1.86
CA ARG A 99 -0.11 18.06 -3.29
C ARG A 99 -0.02 16.74 -4.04
N THR A 100 0.67 15.76 -3.46
CA THR A 100 0.79 14.42 -4.05
C THR A 100 -0.57 13.74 -4.19
N LEU A 101 -1.41 13.80 -3.16
CA LEU A 101 -2.77 13.26 -3.22
C LEU A 101 -3.66 13.96 -4.25
N MET A 102 -3.42 15.24 -4.53
CA MET A 102 -4.16 15.95 -5.58
C MET A 102 -3.91 15.40 -7.00
N ALA A 103 -2.80 14.73 -7.22
CA ALA A 103 -2.43 14.15 -8.50
C ALA A 103 -2.89 12.69 -8.64
N ALA A 104 -3.51 12.11 -7.61
CA ALA A 104 -3.95 10.72 -7.60
C ALA A 104 -5.40 10.56 -8.09
N ASP A 105 -5.63 9.55 -8.92
CA ASP A 105 -6.98 9.14 -9.35
C ASP A 105 -7.67 8.27 -8.28
N SER A 106 -6.89 7.59 -7.46
CA SER A 106 -7.35 6.73 -6.36
C SER A 106 -6.26 6.60 -5.29
N ALA A 107 -6.61 6.02 -4.14
CA ALA A 107 -5.67 5.75 -3.08
C ALA A 107 -5.75 4.30 -2.57
N VAL A 108 -4.60 3.72 -2.24
CA VAL A 108 -4.50 2.48 -1.49
C VAL A 108 -4.16 2.84 -0.05
N MET A 109 -5.10 2.60 0.85
CA MET A 109 -4.93 2.80 2.29
C MET A 109 -4.42 1.51 2.92
N VAL A 110 -3.21 1.56 3.49
CA VAL A 110 -2.58 0.40 4.15
C VAL A 110 -2.79 0.49 5.64
N ILE A 111 -3.39 -0.55 6.21
CA ILE A 111 -3.65 -0.72 7.64
C ILE A 111 -2.82 -1.89 8.17
N ASP A 112 -2.16 -1.71 9.31
CA ASP A 112 -1.52 -2.79 10.05
C ASP A 112 -2.58 -3.62 10.78
N GLY A 113 -2.72 -4.89 10.42
CA GLY A 113 -3.73 -5.78 11.00
C GLY A 113 -3.61 -5.98 12.51
N SER A 114 -2.44 -5.72 13.10
CA SER A 114 -2.24 -5.80 14.55
C SER A 114 -2.57 -4.51 15.30
N LYS A 115 -2.67 -3.37 14.59
CA LYS A 115 -2.85 -2.06 15.17
C LYS A 115 -4.17 -1.38 14.81
N GLY A 116 -4.81 -1.82 13.73
CA GLY A 116 -6.03 -1.22 13.21
C GLY A 116 -5.82 0.18 12.62
N VAL A 117 -6.82 1.05 12.77
CA VAL A 117 -6.84 2.40 12.20
C VAL A 117 -6.06 3.36 13.07
N GLU A 118 -4.87 3.76 12.63
CA GLU A 118 -3.97 4.65 13.35
C GLU A 118 -4.17 6.14 12.99
N ALA A 119 -3.66 7.05 13.81
CA ALA A 119 -3.93 8.50 13.71
C ALA A 119 -3.56 9.10 12.35
N GLN A 120 -2.43 8.72 11.76
CA GLN A 120 -2.01 9.24 10.46
C GLN A 120 -2.93 8.73 9.34
N THR A 121 -3.35 7.48 9.40
CA THR A 121 -4.33 6.90 8.47
C THR A 121 -5.62 7.69 8.45
N ARG A 122 -6.16 8.05 9.64
CA ARG A 122 -7.37 8.89 9.75
C ARG A 122 -7.20 10.26 9.09
N LYS A 123 -6.05 10.91 9.29
CA LYS A 123 -5.77 12.24 8.70
C LYS A 123 -5.74 12.15 7.17
N LEU A 124 -5.00 11.17 6.62
CA LEU A 124 -4.88 10.98 5.18
C LEU A 124 -6.20 10.56 4.53
N PHE A 125 -6.96 9.71 5.22
CA PHE A 125 -8.31 9.33 4.80
C PHE A 125 -9.23 10.56 4.65
N LYS A 126 -9.24 11.47 5.64
CA LYS A 126 -10.04 12.69 5.58
C LYS A 126 -9.69 13.55 4.36
N VAL A 127 -8.42 13.64 4.00
CA VAL A 127 -7.99 14.35 2.78
C VAL A 127 -8.54 13.69 1.52
N CYS A 128 -8.47 12.37 1.44
CA CYS A 128 -9.01 11.62 0.30
C CYS A 128 -10.53 11.84 0.18
N VAL A 129 -11.26 11.79 1.29
CA VAL A 129 -12.73 12.05 1.29
C VAL A 129 -13.04 13.46 0.84
N MET A 130 -12.37 14.48 1.37
CA MET A 130 -12.56 15.89 0.95
C MET A 130 -12.31 16.10 -0.54
N ARG A 131 -11.49 15.25 -1.15
CA ARG A 131 -11.11 15.33 -2.55
C ARG A 131 -11.87 14.35 -3.44
N HIS A 132 -12.80 13.58 -2.86
CA HIS A 132 -13.55 12.54 -3.56
C HIS A 132 -12.64 11.50 -4.24
N ILE A 133 -11.49 11.22 -3.63
CA ILE A 133 -10.55 10.20 -4.13
C ILE A 133 -11.06 8.83 -3.68
N PRO A 134 -11.36 7.91 -4.60
CA PRO A 134 -11.75 6.53 -4.26
C PRO A 134 -10.64 5.82 -3.48
N ILE A 135 -11.02 5.06 -2.45
CA ILE A 135 -10.07 4.40 -1.55
C ILE A 135 -10.25 2.88 -1.62
N PHE A 136 -9.15 2.18 -1.84
CA PHE A 136 -9.02 0.74 -1.66
C PHE A 136 -8.24 0.47 -0.38
N THR A 137 -8.81 -0.30 0.54
CA THR A 137 -8.16 -0.63 1.82
C THR A 137 -7.41 -1.94 1.73
N PHE A 138 -6.14 -1.94 2.14
CA PHE A 138 -5.29 -3.11 2.22
C PHE A 138 -4.88 -3.35 3.68
N ILE A 139 -5.41 -4.42 4.28
CA ILE A 139 -5.02 -4.86 5.63
C ILE A 139 -3.80 -5.73 5.51
N ASN A 140 -2.68 -5.24 6.04
CA ASN A 140 -1.37 -5.85 5.93
C ASN A 140 -0.98 -6.60 7.21
N LYS A 141 0.03 -7.45 7.12
CA LYS A 141 0.64 -8.18 8.25
C LYS A 141 -0.29 -9.19 8.94
N MET A 142 -1.20 -9.79 8.19
CA MET A 142 -2.07 -10.86 8.69
C MET A 142 -1.30 -12.15 9.05
N ASP A 143 -0.03 -12.24 8.66
CA ASP A 143 0.95 -13.26 9.04
C ASP A 143 1.53 -13.06 10.46
N ARG A 144 1.13 -12.00 11.15
CA ARG A 144 1.49 -11.70 12.54
C ARG A 144 0.28 -11.84 13.43
N ASP A 145 0.43 -11.58 14.74
CA ASP A 145 -0.69 -11.55 15.68
C ASP A 145 -1.59 -10.35 15.35
N ALA A 146 -2.43 -10.53 14.34
CA ALA A 146 -3.40 -9.54 13.89
C ALA A 146 -4.68 -9.62 14.72
N ASN A 147 -5.40 -8.50 14.79
CA ASN A 147 -6.75 -8.44 15.36
C ASN A 147 -7.71 -9.33 14.54
N ASP A 148 -8.83 -9.68 15.14
CA ASP A 148 -9.87 -10.42 14.43
C ASP A 148 -10.34 -9.66 13.20
N THR A 149 -10.65 -10.39 12.14
CA THR A 149 -10.99 -9.79 10.83
C THR A 149 -12.29 -9.00 10.90
N PHE A 150 -13.29 -9.48 11.66
CA PHE A 150 -14.54 -8.74 11.83
C PHE A 150 -14.35 -7.49 12.68
N ASP A 151 -13.53 -7.58 13.74
CA ASP A 151 -13.20 -6.42 14.58
C ASP A 151 -12.50 -5.33 13.77
N LEU A 152 -11.59 -5.71 12.85
CA LEU A 152 -10.93 -4.78 11.94
C LEU A 152 -11.90 -4.09 10.97
N LEU A 153 -12.86 -4.83 10.42
CA LEU A 153 -13.89 -4.25 9.56
C LEU A 153 -14.78 -3.28 10.33
N ASP A 154 -15.24 -3.69 11.51
CA ASP A 154 -16.04 -2.86 12.41
C ASP A 154 -15.31 -1.58 12.83
N GLU A 155 -14.02 -1.67 13.13
CA GLU A 155 -13.18 -0.52 13.45
C GLU A 155 -13.10 0.45 12.26
N ILE A 156 -12.83 -0.07 11.05
CA ILE A 156 -12.77 0.75 9.83
C ILE A 156 -14.10 1.47 9.61
N GLU A 157 -15.23 0.78 9.75
CA GLU A 157 -16.56 1.37 9.58
C GLU A 157 -16.85 2.45 10.62
N LYS A 158 -16.55 2.19 11.89
CA LYS A 158 -16.78 3.15 12.99
C LYS A 158 -15.87 4.36 12.93
N GLU A 159 -14.56 4.12 12.71
CA GLU A 159 -13.54 5.18 12.78
C GLU A 159 -13.53 6.06 11.52
N LEU A 160 -13.83 5.50 10.37
CA LEU A 160 -13.77 6.22 9.10
C LEU A 160 -15.15 6.59 8.55
N GLY A 161 -16.23 6.02 9.08
CA GLY A 161 -17.60 6.32 8.66
C GLY A 161 -17.92 5.81 7.24
N ILE A 162 -17.33 4.71 6.83
CA ILE A 162 -17.53 4.07 5.52
C ILE A 162 -18.01 2.64 5.70
N ALA A 163 -18.79 2.13 4.74
CA ALA A 163 -19.11 0.71 4.66
C ALA A 163 -17.93 -0.07 4.07
N THR A 164 -17.68 -1.27 4.59
CA THR A 164 -16.64 -2.17 4.09
C THR A 164 -17.21 -3.24 3.16
N CYS A 165 -16.45 -3.58 2.13
CA CYS A 165 -16.76 -4.67 1.22
C CYS A 165 -15.50 -5.52 1.00
N PRO A 166 -15.29 -6.58 1.79
CA PRO A 166 -14.08 -7.39 1.66
C PRO A 166 -14.05 -8.13 0.32
N VAL A 167 -12.98 -7.90 -0.46
CA VAL A 167 -12.73 -8.56 -1.74
C VAL A 167 -12.13 -9.95 -1.53
N ASN A 168 -11.25 -10.07 -0.55
CA ASN A 168 -10.68 -11.34 -0.13
C ASN A 168 -10.78 -11.51 1.39
N TRP A 169 -10.66 -12.75 1.84
CA TRP A 169 -10.75 -13.11 3.24
C TRP A 169 -9.54 -13.91 3.67
N PRO A 170 -8.85 -13.57 4.78
CA PRO A 170 -7.69 -14.31 5.23
C PRO A 170 -8.07 -15.71 5.71
N ILE A 171 -7.21 -16.67 5.43
CA ILE A 171 -7.32 -18.05 5.91
C ILE A 171 -6.33 -18.22 7.06
N GLY A 172 -6.87 -18.14 8.29
CA GLY A 172 -6.06 -18.07 9.50
C GLY A 172 -5.43 -16.70 9.72
N SER A 173 -4.72 -16.56 10.83
CA SER A 173 -3.97 -15.36 11.22
C SER A 173 -2.66 -15.75 11.93
N GLY A 174 -1.71 -14.83 12.03
CA GLY A 174 -0.43 -15.06 12.67
C GLY A 174 0.31 -16.26 12.06
N LYS A 175 0.83 -17.13 12.88
CA LYS A 175 1.53 -18.36 12.45
C LYS A 175 0.65 -19.34 11.67
N ASN A 176 -0.67 -19.22 11.77
CA ASN A 176 -1.64 -20.05 11.08
C ASN A 176 -2.13 -19.41 9.76
N PHE A 177 -1.62 -18.26 9.38
CA PHE A 177 -1.96 -17.61 8.12
C PHE A 177 -1.46 -18.45 6.95
N LYS A 178 -2.39 -18.93 6.11
CA LYS A 178 -2.07 -19.83 4.99
C LYS A 178 -2.33 -19.22 3.61
N GLY A 179 -3.05 -18.11 3.55
CA GLY A 179 -3.43 -17.50 2.30
C GLY A 179 -4.74 -16.73 2.40
N VAL A 180 -5.41 -16.57 1.28
CA VAL A 180 -6.67 -15.82 1.20
C VAL A 180 -7.71 -16.57 0.36
N TYR A 181 -8.97 -16.36 0.71
CA TYR A 181 -10.11 -16.73 -0.12
C TYR A 181 -10.56 -15.51 -0.92
N ASP A 182 -10.47 -15.58 -2.24
CA ASP A 182 -10.98 -14.54 -3.15
C ASP A 182 -12.49 -14.70 -3.33
N ARG A 183 -13.24 -13.72 -2.86
CA ARG A 183 -14.72 -13.73 -2.89
C ARG A 183 -15.29 -13.50 -4.29
N ASN A 184 -14.54 -12.82 -5.17
CA ASN A 184 -14.98 -12.55 -6.54
C ASN A 184 -14.84 -13.79 -7.41
N THR A 185 -13.67 -14.41 -7.39
CA THR A 185 -13.37 -15.61 -8.19
C THR A 185 -13.77 -16.90 -7.49
N LYS A 186 -14.12 -16.86 -6.19
CA LYS A 186 -14.43 -18.00 -5.32
C LYS A 186 -13.31 -19.03 -5.26
N LYS A 187 -12.07 -18.56 -5.31
CA LYS A 187 -10.86 -19.39 -5.27
C LYS A 187 -10.08 -19.19 -3.98
N VAL A 188 -9.46 -20.25 -3.51
CA VAL A 188 -8.50 -20.24 -2.42
C VAL A 188 -7.11 -20.04 -3.02
N MET A 189 -6.39 -19.04 -2.55
CA MET A 189 -4.98 -18.80 -2.88
C MET A 189 -4.15 -19.10 -1.63
N LEU A 190 -3.42 -20.21 -1.67
CA LEU A 190 -2.50 -20.59 -0.60
C LEU A 190 -1.13 -19.98 -0.88
N PHE A 191 -0.51 -19.48 0.17
CA PHE A 191 0.85 -18.94 0.13
C PHE A 191 1.81 -19.96 0.73
N SER A 192 2.94 -20.16 0.08
CA SER A 192 4.05 -20.94 0.61
C SER A 192 5.15 -20.01 1.10
N ASP A 193 5.89 -20.45 2.11
CA ASP A 193 7.08 -19.74 2.55
C ASP A 193 8.10 -19.72 1.41
N THR A 194 8.32 -18.54 0.86
CA THR A 194 9.37 -18.33 -0.15
C THR A 194 10.51 -17.52 0.48
N LEU A 195 11.74 -17.91 0.21
CA LEU A 195 12.92 -17.14 0.58
C LEU A 195 12.80 -15.74 -0.05
N LYS A 196 12.49 -14.72 0.77
CA LYS A 196 12.31 -13.30 0.41
C LYS A 196 11.14 -12.99 -0.54
N GLY A 197 10.12 -13.86 -0.59
CA GLY A 197 8.87 -13.55 -1.31
C GLY A 197 9.03 -13.40 -2.81
N THR A 198 9.87 -14.23 -3.41
CA THR A 198 9.96 -14.40 -4.87
C THR A 198 8.97 -15.43 -5.36
#